data_3865e91827c7cda88f142e4c149aed6b
#
_entry.id   3865e91827c7cda88f142e4c149aed6b
#
_cell.length_a   1.000
_cell.length_b   1.000
_cell.length_c   1.000
_cell.angle_alpha   90.00
_cell.angle_beta   90.00
_cell.angle_gamma   90.00
#
_symmetry.space_group_name_H-M   'P 1'
#
loop_
_entity.id
_entity.type
_entity.pdbx_description
1 polymer ?
#
loop_
_entity_poly.entity_id
_entity_poly.type
_entity_poly.pdbx_seq_one_letter_code
_entity_poly.pdbx_strand_id
1 'polypeptide(L)'
;MALTSNIGRTLEMMAAPASSESYPTTSSLWRICYGIGLTGVFAWALWQRFSLPLDPIVDPDFWGYLSPALRKLTGSEFGHTQGRNFLYPGFLYLLLRASGDFRVITIVQHLLGLAAGGVFLLTWRRLRVFVPESLVSLRLHDGLGLVGAATYLLAAETTRIETQLRPEAVCGFLLSLNLYFTLQFIYYSFISERRTAALVYGSASVLSLLFLASARPSFWFTAIVVMVPLAAFFVRRNWRPQKIGLAVATVLSGMLVLWPEHVLSRNDEVSQTFLPTMLFVIHADLIRDQMAADLKENASLPFARDWLERVYTALNAEIVKSEIKYPGHYPSLKFDPEYLWFEPGSISTQLHREFGHNVSALCAFYRFYYWRTWRYQPLRQLQKVTSQFSIYYFPKCPAYSAMKIWPLLDSYHRAATCLHSVEDYRKISTSLPAAADFMAQTDSLAQNAPIVEQPRLVRIALTVLAVGYLPWLLAAMILSAFIFWKSARRKQLRWLAALVLFGCSYNASSCLEGAIVNSLDVHRYITVQMYATLLTQFLALWLILEFILEARQHRRAVV
;
A
#
# COMPACT_ATOMS: atom_id res chain seq x y z
N MET A 1 -8.60 -16.54 28.44
CA MET A 1 -10.00 -16.32 28.81
C MET A 1 -10.30 -14.92 29.40
N ALA A 2 -9.48 -14.34 30.27
CA ALA A 2 -9.71 -13.00 30.83
C ALA A 2 -9.59 -11.84 29.82
N LEU A 3 -8.70 -11.93 28.83
CA LEU A 3 -8.55 -10.90 27.80
C LEU A 3 -9.76 -10.82 26.85
N THR A 4 -10.36 -11.96 26.50
CA THR A 4 -11.55 -12.01 25.62
C THR A 4 -12.80 -11.45 26.29
N SER A 5 -12.94 -11.60 27.62
CA SER A 5 -14.06 -11.03 28.37
C SER A 5 -13.99 -9.50 28.49
N ASN A 6 -12.78 -8.94 28.57
CA ASN A 6 -12.59 -7.48 28.62
C ASN A 6 -12.83 -6.80 27.27
N ILE A 7 -12.40 -7.41 26.16
CA ILE A 7 -12.68 -6.89 24.81
C ILE A 7 -14.18 -6.90 24.53
N GLY A 8 -14.89 -7.98 24.89
CA GLY A 8 -16.35 -8.07 24.76
C GLY A 8 -17.08 -6.99 25.56
N ARG A 9 -16.71 -6.76 26.83
CA ARG A 9 -17.29 -5.69 27.67
C ARG A 9 -16.99 -4.29 27.14
N THR A 10 -15.81 -4.05 26.62
CA THR A 10 -15.43 -2.75 26.02
C THR A 10 -16.27 -2.46 24.77
N LEU A 11 -16.52 -3.46 23.93
CA LEU A 11 -17.36 -3.32 22.73
C LEU A 11 -18.85 -3.15 23.09
N GLU A 12 -19.35 -3.83 24.11
CA GLU A 12 -20.73 -3.64 24.61
C GLU A 12 -20.92 -2.25 25.23
N MET A 13 -19.92 -1.70 25.94
CA MET A 13 -19.98 -0.33 26.45
C MET A 13 -19.92 0.75 25.36
N MET A 14 -19.47 0.40 24.15
CA MET A 14 -19.40 1.31 23.01
C MET A 14 -20.69 1.34 22.17
N ALA A 15 -21.61 0.39 22.35
CA ALA A 15 -22.89 0.38 21.63
C ALA A 15 -23.80 1.52 22.12
N ALA A 16 -23.94 2.56 21.30
CA ALA A 16 -24.92 3.63 21.51
C ALA A 16 -26.27 3.23 20.87
N PRO A 17 -27.43 3.61 21.45
CA PRO A 17 -28.72 3.39 20.79
C PRO A 17 -28.76 4.17 19.47
N ALA A 18 -29.24 3.51 18.42
CA ALA A 18 -29.41 4.13 17.10
C ALA A 18 -30.53 5.20 17.17
N SER A 19 -30.14 6.45 17.35
CA SER A 19 -31.03 7.58 17.08
C SER A 19 -31.24 7.72 15.56
N SER A 20 -32.45 8.04 15.14
CA SER A 20 -32.85 8.27 13.76
C SER A 20 -31.86 9.19 13.04
N GLU A 21 -31.44 8.82 11.82
CA GLU A 21 -30.45 9.53 10.99
C GLU A 21 -30.95 10.91 10.51
N SER A 22 -31.30 11.83 11.39
CA SER A 22 -31.57 13.23 11.02
C SER A 22 -30.25 14.00 10.99
N TYR A 23 -29.67 14.15 9.80
CA TYR A 23 -28.54 15.06 9.62
C TYR A 23 -28.99 16.51 9.89
N PRO A 24 -28.25 17.29 10.70
CA PRO A 24 -28.55 18.69 10.89
C PRO A 24 -28.52 19.44 9.54
N THR A 25 -29.56 20.19 9.25
CA THR A 25 -29.71 20.95 7.98
C THR A 25 -28.67 22.06 7.92
N THR A 26 -27.74 21.97 6.98
CA THR A 26 -26.83 23.08 6.64
C THR A 26 -27.55 24.18 5.87
N SER A 27 -27.08 25.43 5.99
CA SER A 27 -27.64 26.54 5.21
C SER A 27 -27.51 26.29 3.70
N SER A 28 -28.46 26.75 2.91
CA SER A 28 -28.46 26.60 1.44
C SER A 28 -27.17 27.16 0.81
N LEU A 29 -26.70 28.30 1.32
CA LEU A 29 -25.45 28.93 0.87
C LEU A 29 -24.23 28.00 1.05
N TRP A 30 -24.10 27.32 2.20
CA TRP A 30 -23.01 26.39 2.41
C TRP A 30 -23.05 25.22 1.43
N ARG A 31 -24.24 24.66 1.16
CA ARG A 31 -24.38 23.55 0.18
C ARG A 31 -23.95 23.98 -1.21
N ILE A 32 -24.30 25.22 -1.62
CA ILE A 32 -23.88 25.78 -2.92
C ILE A 32 -22.33 25.93 -2.94
N CYS A 33 -21.75 26.61 -1.94
CA CYS A 33 -20.30 26.81 -1.87
C CYS A 33 -19.53 25.49 -1.84
N TYR A 34 -20.01 24.51 -1.07
CA TYR A 34 -19.43 23.18 -1.02
C TYR A 34 -19.55 22.46 -2.38
N GLY A 35 -20.70 22.53 -3.03
CA GLY A 35 -20.92 21.97 -4.36
C GLY A 35 -19.99 22.56 -5.41
N ILE A 36 -19.86 23.91 -5.43
CA ILE A 36 -18.93 24.60 -6.33
C ILE A 36 -17.48 24.17 -6.06
N GLY A 37 -17.05 24.14 -4.79
CA GLY A 37 -15.70 23.68 -4.41
C GLY A 37 -15.43 22.24 -4.84
N LEU A 38 -16.39 21.35 -4.61
CA LEU A 38 -16.30 19.95 -5.02
C LEU A 38 -16.17 19.80 -6.53
N THR A 39 -17.07 20.46 -7.29
CA THR A 39 -17.03 20.43 -8.76
C THR A 39 -15.74 21.01 -9.28
N GLY A 40 -15.25 22.12 -8.71
CA GLY A 40 -13.99 22.74 -9.08
C GLY A 40 -12.79 21.81 -8.87
N VAL A 41 -12.72 21.13 -7.73
CA VAL A 41 -11.65 20.17 -7.44
C VAL A 41 -11.66 19.01 -8.43
N PHE A 42 -12.82 18.41 -8.69
CA PHE A 42 -12.91 17.28 -9.63
C PHE A 42 -12.67 17.72 -11.08
N ALA A 43 -13.19 18.86 -11.50
CA ALA A 43 -12.93 19.41 -12.84
C ALA A 43 -11.43 19.69 -13.05
N TRP A 44 -10.75 20.27 -12.06
CA TRP A 44 -9.30 20.50 -12.13
C TRP A 44 -8.54 19.19 -12.14
N ALA A 45 -8.87 18.24 -11.26
CA ALA A 45 -8.22 16.93 -11.21
C ALA A 45 -8.40 16.14 -12.52
N LEU A 46 -9.57 16.23 -13.15
CA LEU A 46 -9.84 15.64 -14.46
C LEU A 46 -8.99 16.32 -15.53
N TRP A 47 -9.02 17.65 -15.60
CA TRP A 47 -8.21 18.40 -16.54
C TRP A 47 -6.70 18.09 -16.38
N GLN A 48 -6.18 18.11 -15.18
CA GLN A 48 -4.76 17.80 -14.90
C GLN A 48 -4.36 16.44 -15.45
N ARG A 49 -5.19 15.40 -15.31
CA ARG A 49 -4.90 14.04 -15.79
C ARG A 49 -4.97 13.92 -17.30
N PHE A 50 -6.02 14.46 -17.89
CA PHE A 50 -6.27 14.32 -19.33
C PHE A 50 -5.57 15.39 -20.19
N SER A 51 -4.87 16.35 -19.59
CA SER A 51 -3.92 17.24 -20.29
C SER A 51 -2.51 16.64 -20.43
N LEU A 52 -2.25 15.49 -19.79
CA LEU A 52 -1.00 14.74 -19.89
C LEU A 52 -1.02 13.76 -21.06
N PRO A 53 0.15 13.32 -21.56
CA PRO A 53 0.20 12.17 -22.44
C PRO A 53 -0.43 10.96 -21.78
N LEU A 54 -1.26 10.23 -22.55
CA LEU A 54 -1.99 9.07 -22.06
C LEU A 54 -1.25 7.76 -22.27
N ASP A 55 -0.10 7.78 -22.95
CA ASP A 55 0.75 6.61 -23.13
C ASP A 55 1.38 6.22 -21.79
N PRO A 56 1.22 4.97 -21.33
CA PRO A 56 1.71 4.57 -20.01
C PRO A 56 3.24 4.60 -19.95
N ILE A 57 3.77 5.04 -18.80
CA ILE A 57 5.21 5.06 -18.55
C ILE A 57 5.63 3.68 -18.02
N VAL A 58 6.52 3.01 -18.74
CA VAL A 58 7.12 1.76 -18.32
C VAL A 58 8.43 1.98 -17.56
N ASP A 59 8.84 0.99 -16.81
CA ASP A 59 10.08 0.93 -16.05
C ASP A 59 10.71 -0.47 -16.15
N PRO A 60 11.86 -0.75 -15.55
CA PRO A 60 12.51 -2.07 -15.67
C PRO A 60 11.64 -3.26 -15.27
N ASP A 61 10.64 -3.07 -14.39
CA ASP A 61 9.75 -4.14 -13.94
C ASP A 61 8.58 -4.45 -14.91
N PHE A 62 8.35 -3.59 -15.91
CA PHE A 62 7.15 -3.62 -16.77
C PHE A 62 6.93 -4.96 -17.46
N TRP A 63 8.02 -5.62 -17.86
CA TRP A 63 7.95 -6.87 -18.60
C TRP A 63 7.27 -7.99 -17.81
N GLY A 64 7.54 -8.07 -16.50
CA GLY A 64 6.87 -9.03 -15.63
C GLY A 64 5.36 -8.82 -15.52
N TYR A 65 4.87 -7.60 -15.72
CA TYR A 65 3.44 -7.30 -15.70
C TYR A 65 2.79 -7.40 -17.06
N LEU A 66 3.48 -6.95 -18.11
CA LEU A 66 2.92 -6.82 -19.46
C LEU A 66 3.05 -8.11 -20.28
N SER A 67 4.14 -8.86 -20.12
CA SER A 67 4.41 -10.05 -20.95
C SER A 67 3.31 -11.09 -20.94
N PRO A 68 2.64 -11.42 -19.80
CA PRO A 68 1.55 -12.38 -19.81
C PRO A 68 0.36 -11.91 -20.66
N ALA A 69 0.03 -10.62 -20.58
CA ALA A 69 -1.05 -10.03 -21.37
C ALA A 69 -0.74 -10.08 -22.87
N LEU A 70 0.49 -9.69 -23.26
CA LEU A 70 0.90 -9.70 -24.67
C LEU A 70 0.97 -11.10 -25.25
N ARG A 71 1.52 -12.08 -24.51
CA ARG A 71 1.54 -13.49 -24.93
C ARG A 71 0.12 -13.99 -25.22
N LYS A 72 -0.83 -13.70 -24.34
CA LYS A 72 -2.22 -14.10 -24.53
C LYS A 72 -2.89 -13.42 -25.72
N LEU A 73 -2.56 -12.15 -25.99
CA LEU A 73 -3.06 -11.39 -27.14
C LEU A 73 -2.51 -11.93 -28.46
N THR A 74 -1.29 -12.46 -28.46
CA THR A 74 -0.65 -13.07 -29.66
C THR A 74 -0.99 -14.55 -29.85
N GLY A 75 -1.98 -15.08 -29.11
CA GLY A 75 -2.47 -16.46 -29.24
C GLY A 75 -1.68 -17.51 -28.46
N SER A 76 -0.69 -17.09 -27.64
CA SER A 76 0.05 -17.98 -26.76
C SER A 76 -0.68 -18.16 -25.41
N GLU A 77 -0.16 -19.03 -24.56
CA GLU A 77 -0.64 -19.13 -23.19
C GLU A 77 -0.30 -17.86 -22.40
N PHE A 78 -1.07 -17.55 -21.34
CA PHE A 78 -0.79 -16.42 -20.46
C PHE A 78 0.60 -16.51 -19.85
N GLY A 79 1.07 -17.74 -19.58
CA GLY A 79 2.43 -18.03 -19.15
C GLY A 79 2.76 -17.57 -17.73
N HIS A 80 4.04 -17.56 -17.42
CA HIS A 80 4.55 -17.20 -16.10
C HIS A 80 4.59 -15.68 -15.92
N THR A 81 4.34 -15.23 -14.69
CA THR A 81 4.33 -13.80 -14.30
C THR A 81 5.67 -13.32 -13.74
N GLN A 82 6.71 -14.13 -13.79
CA GLN A 82 8.06 -13.82 -13.31
C GLN A 82 8.07 -13.26 -11.87
N GLY A 83 7.39 -13.95 -10.95
CA GLY A 83 7.29 -13.53 -9.55
C GLY A 83 6.25 -12.43 -9.27
N ARG A 84 5.49 -12.03 -10.27
CA ARG A 84 4.37 -11.08 -10.10
C ARG A 84 3.06 -11.83 -9.87
N ASN A 85 2.11 -11.18 -9.20
CA ASN A 85 0.78 -11.74 -9.00
C ASN A 85 -0.08 -11.59 -10.25
N PHE A 86 -1.07 -12.46 -10.39
CA PHE A 86 -1.95 -12.57 -11.56
C PHE A 86 -2.81 -11.33 -11.81
N LEU A 87 -3.29 -10.66 -10.75
CA LEU A 87 -4.36 -9.68 -10.86
C LEU A 87 -4.04 -8.52 -11.84
N TYR A 88 -2.86 -7.90 -11.71
CA TYR A 88 -2.53 -6.77 -12.56
C TYR A 88 -2.22 -7.18 -14.01
N PRO A 89 -1.46 -8.25 -14.31
CA PRO A 89 -1.34 -8.78 -15.67
C PRO A 89 -2.69 -9.14 -16.31
N GLY A 90 -3.60 -9.75 -15.55
CA GLY A 90 -4.97 -10.05 -16.01
C GLY A 90 -5.77 -8.79 -16.32
N PHE A 91 -5.66 -7.75 -15.49
CA PHE A 91 -6.26 -6.44 -15.74
C PHE A 91 -5.73 -5.82 -17.04
N LEU A 92 -4.41 -5.83 -17.27
CA LEU A 92 -3.81 -5.34 -18.51
C LEU A 92 -4.31 -6.10 -19.75
N TYR A 93 -4.40 -7.44 -19.65
CA TYR A 93 -4.93 -8.26 -20.70
C TYR A 93 -6.37 -7.88 -21.10
N LEU A 94 -7.24 -7.69 -20.09
CA LEU A 94 -8.63 -7.32 -20.34
C LEU A 94 -8.76 -5.95 -21.02
N LEU A 95 -7.98 -4.98 -20.59
CA LEU A 95 -7.98 -3.63 -21.17
C LEU A 95 -7.48 -3.64 -22.61
N LEU A 96 -6.32 -4.26 -22.87
CA LEU A 96 -5.73 -4.31 -24.20
C LEU A 96 -6.57 -5.15 -25.16
N ARG A 97 -7.20 -6.24 -24.69
CA ARG A 97 -8.13 -7.03 -25.50
C ARG A 97 -9.38 -6.25 -25.89
N ALA A 98 -9.88 -5.38 -25.00
CA ALA A 98 -11.10 -4.61 -25.26
C ALA A 98 -10.86 -3.41 -26.19
N SER A 99 -9.70 -2.75 -26.12
CA SER A 99 -9.44 -1.50 -26.84
C SER A 99 -8.44 -1.63 -27.99
N GLY A 100 -7.48 -2.53 -27.88
CA GLY A 100 -6.34 -2.60 -28.82
C GLY A 100 -5.36 -1.42 -28.72
N ASP A 101 -5.46 -0.58 -27.67
CA ASP A 101 -4.65 0.63 -27.50
C ASP A 101 -4.10 0.72 -26.07
N PHE A 102 -2.79 0.96 -25.91
CA PHE A 102 -2.13 1.06 -24.60
C PHE A 102 -2.60 2.25 -23.78
N ARG A 103 -3.06 3.34 -24.41
CA ARG A 103 -3.59 4.54 -23.72
C ARG A 103 -4.77 4.25 -22.82
N VAL A 104 -5.56 3.20 -23.12
CA VAL A 104 -6.67 2.78 -22.26
C VAL A 104 -6.20 2.44 -20.84
N ILE A 105 -4.96 1.96 -20.67
CA ILE A 105 -4.39 1.63 -19.36
C ILE A 105 -4.35 2.89 -18.49
N THR A 106 -3.72 3.95 -19.00
CA THR A 106 -3.64 5.23 -18.28
C THR A 106 -5.01 5.88 -18.07
N ILE A 107 -5.88 5.85 -19.10
CA ILE A 107 -7.25 6.38 -18.99
C ILE A 107 -8.00 5.71 -17.83
N VAL A 108 -7.99 4.37 -17.77
CA VAL A 108 -8.70 3.64 -16.71
C VAL A 108 -8.04 3.88 -15.35
N GLN A 109 -6.72 3.92 -15.26
CA GLN A 109 -5.99 4.22 -14.03
C GLN A 109 -6.31 5.63 -13.51
N HIS A 110 -6.41 6.64 -14.39
CA HIS A 110 -6.86 7.99 -14.04
C HIS A 110 -8.31 8.01 -13.53
N LEU A 111 -9.21 7.28 -14.17
CA LEU A 111 -10.60 7.18 -13.71
C LEU A 111 -10.68 6.50 -12.34
N LEU A 112 -9.88 5.46 -12.09
CA LEU A 112 -9.79 4.81 -10.78
C LEU A 112 -9.22 5.76 -9.70
N GLY A 113 -8.22 6.58 -10.04
CA GLY A 113 -7.69 7.61 -9.14
C GLY A 113 -8.72 8.69 -8.79
N LEU A 114 -9.48 9.16 -9.77
CA LEU A 114 -10.62 10.08 -9.54
C LEU A 114 -11.69 9.44 -8.67
N ALA A 115 -12.05 8.17 -8.94
CA ALA A 115 -12.99 7.41 -8.13
C ALA A 115 -12.50 7.25 -6.68
N ALA A 116 -11.20 7.02 -6.46
CA ALA A 116 -10.61 6.96 -5.12
C ALA A 116 -10.81 8.27 -4.34
N GLY A 117 -10.66 9.43 -4.98
CA GLY A 117 -11.00 10.73 -4.39
C GLY A 117 -12.48 10.87 -4.01
N GLY A 118 -13.39 10.34 -4.85
CA GLY A 118 -14.81 10.24 -4.53
C GLY A 118 -15.09 9.34 -3.33
N VAL A 119 -14.46 8.17 -3.28
CA VAL A 119 -14.55 7.25 -2.13
C VAL A 119 -13.98 7.87 -0.86
N PHE A 120 -12.92 8.71 -0.96
CA PHE A 120 -12.41 9.47 0.20
C PHE A 120 -13.50 10.35 0.82
N LEU A 121 -14.22 11.11 0.02
CA LEU A 121 -15.31 11.96 0.50
C LEU A 121 -16.48 11.17 1.08
N LEU A 122 -16.85 10.05 0.44
CA LEU A 122 -17.87 9.14 0.98
C LEU A 122 -17.45 8.56 2.33
N THR A 123 -16.19 8.11 2.43
CA THR A 123 -15.61 7.59 3.68
C THR A 123 -15.61 8.67 4.76
N TRP A 124 -15.12 9.87 4.44
CA TRP A 124 -15.05 10.98 5.37
C TRP A 124 -16.42 11.38 5.91
N ARG A 125 -17.41 11.54 5.05
CA ARG A 125 -18.79 11.80 5.47
C ARG A 125 -19.35 10.69 6.35
N ARG A 126 -19.06 9.43 6.00
CA ARG A 126 -19.55 8.28 6.76
C ARG A 126 -18.95 8.20 8.15
N LEU A 127 -17.71 8.62 8.32
CA LEU A 127 -17.05 8.65 9.62
C LEU A 127 -17.80 9.51 10.66
N ARG A 128 -18.55 10.53 10.23
CA ARG A 128 -19.36 11.37 11.12
C ARG A 128 -20.39 10.57 11.93
N VAL A 129 -20.91 9.49 11.39
CA VAL A 129 -21.92 8.64 12.04
C VAL A 129 -21.37 7.95 13.30
N PHE A 130 -20.05 7.78 13.42
CA PHE A 130 -19.40 7.25 14.62
C PHE A 130 -19.36 8.27 15.78
N VAL A 131 -19.53 9.56 15.47
CA VAL A 131 -19.47 10.67 16.44
C VAL A 131 -20.68 11.60 16.22
N PRO A 132 -21.93 11.15 16.48
CA PRO A 132 -23.12 11.92 16.18
C PRO A 132 -23.21 13.26 16.91
N GLU A 133 -22.69 13.34 18.15
CA GLU A 133 -22.65 14.59 18.96
C GLU A 133 -21.29 15.32 18.85
N SER A 134 -20.62 15.23 17.70
CA SER A 134 -19.35 15.91 17.48
C SER A 134 -19.50 17.44 17.67
N LEU A 135 -18.54 18.01 18.38
CA LEU A 135 -18.44 19.46 18.60
C LEU A 135 -17.91 20.20 17.37
N VAL A 136 -17.19 19.49 16.52
CA VAL A 136 -16.77 20.02 15.22
C VAL A 136 -18.00 20.21 14.35
N SER A 137 -18.25 21.46 13.92
CA SER A 137 -19.42 21.79 13.10
C SER A 137 -19.42 20.99 11.78
N LEU A 138 -20.61 20.71 11.24
CA LEU A 138 -20.73 19.98 9.98
C LEU A 138 -19.98 20.69 8.83
N ARG A 139 -20.01 22.03 8.81
CA ARG A 139 -19.28 22.83 7.81
C ARG A 139 -17.76 22.61 7.89
N LEU A 140 -17.20 22.62 9.08
CA LEU A 140 -15.77 22.39 9.27
C LEU A 140 -15.40 20.94 8.91
N HIS A 141 -16.22 19.97 9.30
CA HIS A 141 -16.02 18.56 8.95
C HIS A 141 -16.06 18.35 7.43
N ASP A 142 -17.08 18.88 6.73
CA ASP A 142 -17.18 18.79 5.27
C ASP A 142 -16.00 19.51 4.59
N GLY A 143 -15.61 20.69 5.10
CA GLY A 143 -14.45 21.44 4.62
C GLY A 143 -13.15 20.66 4.73
N LEU A 144 -12.90 20.00 5.87
CA LEU A 144 -11.74 19.12 6.05
C LEU A 144 -11.76 17.95 5.05
N GLY A 145 -12.91 17.32 4.84
CA GLY A 145 -13.06 16.27 3.83
C GLY A 145 -12.74 16.74 2.42
N LEU A 146 -13.20 17.93 2.05
CA LEU A 146 -12.92 18.52 0.74
C LEU A 146 -11.42 18.85 0.57
N VAL A 147 -10.78 19.41 1.61
CA VAL A 147 -9.32 19.67 1.61
C VAL A 147 -8.55 18.36 1.47
N GLY A 148 -8.94 17.31 2.22
CA GLY A 148 -8.31 15.99 2.11
C GLY A 148 -8.43 15.41 0.70
N ALA A 149 -9.65 15.41 0.12
CA ALA A 149 -9.88 14.93 -1.24
C ALA A 149 -9.11 15.75 -2.28
N ALA A 150 -9.10 17.09 -2.15
CA ALA A 150 -8.35 17.97 -3.04
C ALA A 150 -6.84 17.69 -2.96
N THR A 151 -6.31 17.49 -1.76
CA THR A 151 -4.89 17.15 -1.57
C THR A 151 -4.54 15.85 -2.26
N TYR A 152 -5.38 14.81 -2.13
CA TYR A 152 -5.18 13.53 -2.80
C TYR A 152 -5.28 13.66 -4.32
N LEU A 153 -6.34 14.30 -4.82
CA LEU A 153 -6.65 14.37 -6.23
C LEU A 153 -5.69 15.26 -7.03
N LEU A 154 -5.17 16.34 -6.42
CA LEU A 154 -4.34 17.34 -7.10
C LEU A 154 -2.83 17.13 -6.85
N ALA A 155 -2.44 16.14 -6.05
CA ALA A 155 -1.04 15.81 -5.87
C ALA A 155 -0.43 15.24 -7.15
N ALA A 156 0.72 15.78 -7.58
CA ALA A 156 1.42 15.29 -8.77
C ALA A 156 1.83 13.82 -8.64
N GLU A 157 2.15 13.37 -7.43
CA GLU A 157 2.56 11.99 -7.16
C GLU A 157 1.46 10.97 -7.43
N THR A 158 0.20 11.27 -7.08
CA THR A 158 -0.93 10.38 -7.39
C THR A 158 -1.12 10.25 -8.89
N THR A 159 -1.08 11.38 -9.62
CA THR A 159 -1.17 11.40 -11.09
C THR A 159 0.02 10.65 -11.72
N ARG A 160 1.23 10.83 -11.20
CA ARG A 160 2.44 10.12 -11.65
C ARG A 160 2.33 8.60 -11.49
N ILE A 161 1.78 8.13 -10.37
CA ILE A 161 1.56 6.69 -10.16
C ILE A 161 0.52 6.16 -11.16
N GLU A 162 -0.54 6.90 -11.41
CA GLU A 162 -1.60 6.53 -12.33
C GLU A 162 -1.14 6.45 -13.80
N THR A 163 -0.07 7.15 -14.21
CA THR A 163 0.50 7.03 -15.56
C THR A 163 1.47 5.85 -15.71
N GLN A 164 1.89 5.21 -14.61
CA GLN A 164 2.84 4.11 -14.67
C GLN A 164 2.15 2.78 -14.98
N LEU A 165 2.81 1.96 -15.80
CA LEU A 165 2.40 0.57 -16.05
C LEU A 165 2.85 -0.31 -14.89
N ARG A 166 2.13 -0.16 -13.74
CA ARG A 166 2.43 -0.82 -12.48
C ARG A 166 1.16 -1.04 -11.65
N PRO A 167 1.12 -2.08 -10.81
CA PRO A 167 -0.05 -2.34 -9.94
C PRO A 167 -0.32 -1.22 -8.92
N GLU A 168 0.69 -0.43 -8.55
CA GLU A 168 0.53 0.73 -7.68
C GLU A 168 -0.54 1.71 -8.17
N ALA A 169 -0.72 1.83 -9.48
CA ALA A 169 -1.71 2.71 -10.09
C ALA A 169 -3.16 2.35 -9.70
N VAL A 170 -3.45 1.07 -9.49
CA VAL A 170 -4.78 0.59 -9.08
C VAL A 170 -4.90 0.44 -7.56
N CYS A 171 -3.78 0.37 -6.84
CA CYS A 171 -3.78 0.17 -5.38
C CYS A 171 -4.47 1.30 -4.62
N GLY A 172 -4.34 2.55 -5.05
CA GLY A 172 -5.01 3.70 -4.40
C GLY A 172 -6.53 3.53 -4.37
N PHE A 173 -7.13 3.06 -5.45
CA PHE A 173 -8.55 2.76 -5.55
C PHE A 173 -8.94 1.53 -4.71
N LEU A 174 -8.22 0.42 -4.84
CA LEU A 174 -8.49 -0.80 -4.06
C LEU A 174 -8.38 -0.54 -2.55
N LEU A 175 -7.38 0.23 -2.12
CA LEU A 175 -7.18 0.64 -0.74
C LEU A 175 -8.34 1.51 -0.25
N SER A 176 -8.81 2.46 -1.07
CA SER A 176 -9.95 3.31 -0.73
C SER A 176 -11.23 2.51 -0.52
N LEU A 177 -11.50 1.54 -1.40
CA LEU A 177 -12.63 0.61 -1.28
C LEU A 177 -12.51 -0.26 -0.04
N ASN A 178 -11.32 -0.82 0.23
CA ASN A 178 -11.10 -1.67 1.39
C ASN A 178 -11.36 -0.92 2.70
N LEU A 179 -10.81 0.29 2.85
CA LEU A 179 -11.06 1.14 4.02
C LEU A 179 -12.56 1.50 4.15
N TYR A 180 -13.20 1.91 3.06
CA TYR A 180 -14.63 2.23 3.08
C TYR A 180 -15.48 1.04 3.51
N PHE A 181 -15.28 -0.14 2.92
CA PHE A 181 -16.05 -1.32 3.25
C PHE A 181 -15.77 -1.81 4.67
N THR A 182 -14.53 -1.76 5.13
CA THR A 182 -14.17 -2.13 6.51
C THR A 182 -14.83 -1.19 7.52
N LEU A 183 -14.83 0.11 7.28
CA LEU A 183 -15.50 1.08 8.15
C LEU A 183 -17.03 0.90 8.16
N GLN A 184 -17.64 0.64 7.00
CA GLN A 184 -19.06 0.30 6.93
C GLN A 184 -19.38 -1.00 7.68
N PHE A 185 -18.53 -2.02 7.53
CA PHE A 185 -18.65 -3.27 8.29
C PHE A 185 -18.60 -3.03 9.80
N ILE A 186 -17.64 -2.23 10.28
CA ILE A 186 -17.53 -1.86 11.71
C ILE A 186 -18.81 -1.17 12.16
N TYR A 187 -19.30 -0.18 11.40
CA TYR A 187 -20.52 0.54 11.75
C TYR A 187 -21.74 -0.37 11.85
N TYR A 188 -22.00 -1.18 10.81
CA TYR A 188 -23.19 -2.05 10.79
C TYR A 188 -23.09 -3.23 11.75
N SER A 189 -21.89 -3.69 12.10
CA SER A 189 -21.68 -4.79 13.04
C SER A 189 -21.78 -4.36 14.50
N PHE A 190 -21.27 -3.18 14.86
CA PHE A 190 -21.04 -2.79 16.25
C PHE A 190 -21.87 -1.59 16.73
N ILE A 191 -22.43 -0.78 15.79
CA ILE A 191 -23.20 0.41 16.14
C ILE A 191 -24.66 0.28 15.70
N SER A 192 -24.89 0.13 14.39
CA SER A 192 -26.26 0.06 13.82
C SER A 192 -26.93 -1.30 13.90
N GLU A 193 -26.15 -2.37 14.11
CA GLU A 193 -26.58 -3.76 14.24
C GLU A 193 -27.43 -4.31 13.07
N ARG A 194 -27.24 -3.78 11.86
CA ARG A 194 -27.94 -4.23 10.65
C ARG A 194 -27.24 -5.45 10.05
N ARG A 195 -27.77 -6.65 10.32
CA ARG A 195 -27.17 -7.95 10.00
C ARG A 195 -26.82 -8.14 8.51
N THR A 196 -27.76 -7.84 7.62
CA THR A 196 -27.54 -8.00 6.17
C THR A 196 -26.47 -7.03 5.66
N ALA A 197 -26.51 -5.77 6.07
CA ALA A 197 -25.50 -4.79 5.71
C ALA A 197 -24.11 -5.19 6.23
N ALA A 198 -24.01 -5.68 7.47
CA ALA A 198 -22.76 -6.18 8.03
C ALA A 198 -22.20 -7.36 7.20
N LEU A 199 -23.04 -8.30 6.75
CA LEU A 199 -22.61 -9.40 5.88
C LEU A 199 -22.08 -8.85 4.54
N VAL A 200 -22.84 -7.98 3.86
CA VAL A 200 -22.46 -7.43 2.55
C VAL A 200 -21.13 -6.66 2.65
N TYR A 201 -21.02 -5.72 3.60
CA TYR A 201 -19.81 -4.91 3.75
C TYR A 201 -18.61 -5.71 4.28
N GLY A 202 -18.85 -6.71 5.13
CA GLY A 202 -17.80 -7.64 5.57
C GLY A 202 -17.25 -8.46 4.42
N SER A 203 -18.11 -9.01 3.56
CA SER A 203 -17.70 -9.74 2.37
C SER A 203 -16.96 -8.85 1.36
N ALA A 204 -17.45 -7.62 1.14
CA ALA A 204 -16.80 -6.65 0.28
C ALA A 204 -15.43 -6.20 0.83
N SER A 205 -15.31 -6.07 2.17
CA SER A 205 -14.03 -5.77 2.82
C SER A 205 -13.00 -6.88 2.60
N VAL A 206 -13.39 -8.14 2.77
CA VAL A 206 -12.50 -9.29 2.52
C VAL A 206 -12.10 -9.35 1.04
N LEU A 207 -13.04 -9.25 0.13
CA LEU A 207 -12.76 -9.33 -1.32
C LEU A 207 -11.85 -8.20 -1.77
N SER A 208 -12.12 -6.95 -1.38
CA SER A 208 -11.27 -5.80 -1.73
C SER A 208 -9.88 -5.89 -1.11
N LEU A 209 -9.75 -6.47 0.10
CA LEU A 209 -8.47 -6.74 0.73
C LEU A 209 -7.64 -7.76 -0.05
N LEU A 210 -8.26 -8.86 -0.49
CA LEU A 210 -7.58 -9.87 -1.29
C LEU A 210 -7.14 -9.32 -2.65
N PHE A 211 -7.97 -8.50 -3.30
CA PHE A 211 -7.56 -7.80 -4.52
C PHE A 211 -6.39 -6.84 -4.26
N LEU A 212 -6.42 -6.09 -3.16
CA LEU A 212 -5.33 -5.17 -2.80
C LEU A 212 -4.02 -5.94 -2.52
N ALA A 213 -4.08 -7.03 -1.75
CA ALA A 213 -2.92 -7.86 -1.43
C ALA A 213 -2.40 -8.62 -2.66
N SER A 214 -3.29 -9.05 -3.58
CA SER A 214 -2.92 -9.63 -4.85
C SER A 214 -2.30 -8.59 -5.80
N ALA A 215 -2.86 -7.39 -5.90
CA ALA A 215 -2.22 -6.32 -6.67
C ALA A 215 -0.82 -6.01 -6.14
N ARG A 216 -0.67 -6.00 -4.80
CA ARG A 216 0.60 -5.69 -4.15
C ARG A 216 0.78 -6.45 -2.83
N PRO A 217 1.75 -7.39 -2.76
CA PRO A 217 2.00 -8.20 -1.57
C PRO A 217 2.27 -7.40 -0.29
N SER A 218 2.77 -6.16 -0.38
CA SER A 218 3.02 -5.30 0.80
C SER A 218 1.77 -5.00 1.64
N PHE A 219 0.59 -5.36 1.18
CA PHE A 219 -0.65 -5.24 1.94
C PHE A 219 -1.07 -6.52 2.68
N TRP A 220 -0.26 -7.59 2.68
CA TRP A 220 -0.60 -8.80 3.45
C TRP A 220 -0.63 -8.54 4.97
N PHE A 221 0.28 -7.70 5.49
CA PHE A 221 0.22 -7.35 6.92
C PHE A 221 -0.98 -6.46 7.25
N THR A 222 -1.46 -5.68 6.28
CA THR A 222 -2.70 -4.92 6.40
C THR A 222 -3.91 -5.86 6.54
N ALA A 223 -3.85 -7.06 5.95
CA ALA A 223 -4.88 -8.08 6.15
C ALA A 223 -5.04 -8.44 7.63
N ILE A 224 -3.96 -8.52 8.41
CA ILE A 224 -4.03 -8.80 9.85
C ILE A 224 -4.83 -7.72 10.57
N VAL A 225 -4.62 -6.44 10.22
CA VAL A 225 -5.33 -5.31 10.83
C VAL A 225 -6.82 -5.32 10.47
N VAL A 226 -7.15 -5.58 9.20
CA VAL A 226 -8.55 -5.68 8.73
C VAL A 226 -9.25 -6.90 9.34
N MET A 227 -8.52 -7.98 9.60
CA MET A 227 -9.10 -9.17 10.27
C MET A 227 -9.46 -8.93 11.73
N VAL A 228 -8.91 -7.91 12.42
CA VAL A 228 -9.25 -7.61 13.83
C VAL A 228 -10.75 -7.33 14.00
N PRO A 229 -11.39 -6.37 13.31
CA PRO A 229 -12.84 -6.16 13.43
C PRO A 229 -13.65 -7.36 12.91
N LEU A 230 -13.16 -8.10 11.91
CA LEU A 230 -13.81 -9.33 11.45
C LEU A 230 -13.78 -10.42 12.53
N ALA A 231 -12.63 -10.64 13.17
CA ALA A 231 -12.50 -11.59 14.28
C ALA A 231 -13.39 -11.20 15.47
N ALA A 232 -13.42 -9.90 15.83
CA ALA A 232 -14.31 -9.39 16.88
C ALA A 232 -15.80 -9.68 16.58
N PHE A 233 -16.20 -9.57 15.32
CA PHE A 233 -17.55 -9.95 14.89
C PHE A 233 -17.86 -11.44 15.13
N PHE A 234 -16.90 -12.33 14.92
CA PHE A 234 -17.07 -13.77 15.19
C PHE A 234 -17.23 -14.12 16.68
N VAL A 235 -16.82 -13.26 17.60
CA VAL A 235 -17.04 -13.44 19.05
C VAL A 235 -18.49 -13.14 19.43
N ARG A 236 -19.24 -12.36 18.67
CA ARG A 236 -20.62 -11.95 18.97
C ARG A 236 -21.59 -13.15 18.92
N ARG A 237 -22.36 -13.38 19.99
CA ARG A 237 -23.15 -14.61 20.17
C ARG A 237 -24.34 -14.80 19.21
N ASN A 238 -25.00 -13.76 18.77
CA ASN A 238 -26.35 -13.83 18.19
C ASN A 238 -26.45 -13.80 16.65
N TRP A 239 -25.35 -13.97 15.89
CA TRP A 239 -25.32 -13.74 14.45
C TRP A 239 -24.79 -14.95 13.66
N ARG A 240 -25.22 -16.17 14.03
CA ARG A 240 -24.73 -17.43 13.41
C ARG A 240 -24.87 -17.47 11.88
N PRO A 241 -26.06 -17.16 11.27
CA PRO A 241 -26.17 -17.20 9.80
C PRO A 241 -25.22 -16.23 9.08
N GLN A 242 -25.06 -15.01 9.63
CA GLN A 242 -24.17 -14.01 9.04
C GLN A 242 -22.68 -14.39 9.18
N LYS A 243 -22.31 -15.07 10.27
CA LYS A 243 -20.95 -15.61 10.45
C LYS A 243 -20.66 -16.69 9.43
N ILE A 244 -21.59 -17.63 9.23
CA ILE A 244 -21.46 -18.67 8.21
C ILE A 244 -21.39 -18.02 6.83
N GLY A 245 -22.29 -17.09 6.51
CA GLY A 245 -22.27 -16.36 5.24
C GLY A 245 -20.95 -15.62 4.99
N LEU A 246 -20.40 -14.94 6.02
CA LEU A 246 -19.12 -14.27 5.93
C LEU A 246 -17.95 -15.25 5.76
N ALA A 247 -17.96 -16.38 6.46
CA ALA A 247 -16.95 -17.43 6.29
C ALA A 247 -16.98 -18.00 4.86
N VAL A 248 -18.17 -18.31 4.34
CA VAL A 248 -18.36 -18.77 2.95
C VAL A 248 -17.87 -17.71 1.96
N ALA A 249 -18.26 -16.44 2.14
CA ALA A 249 -17.80 -15.35 1.29
C ALA A 249 -16.27 -15.19 1.32
N THR A 250 -15.64 -15.38 2.48
CA THR A 250 -14.17 -15.35 2.62
C THR A 250 -13.51 -16.48 1.82
N VAL A 251 -14.04 -17.70 1.92
CA VAL A 251 -13.54 -18.86 1.15
C VAL A 251 -13.70 -18.63 -0.35
N LEU A 252 -14.90 -18.18 -0.78
CA LEU A 252 -15.16 -17.89 -2.21
C LEU A 252 -14.26 -16.76 -2.73
N SER A 253 -14.06 -15.71 -1.95
CA SER A 253 -13.13 -14.62 -2.30
C SER A 253 -11.69 -15.12 -2.41
N GLY A 254 -11.25 -15.99 -1.49
CA GLY A 254 -9.95 -16.64 -1.55
C GLY A 254 -9.79 -17.51 -2.80
N MET A 255 -10.80 -18.31 -3.12
CA MET A 255 -10.80 -19.11 -4.35
C MET A 255 -10.74 -18.24 -5.61
N LEU A 256 -11.50 -17.15 -5.65
CA LEU A 256 -11.54 -16.25 -6.80
C LEU A 256 -10.19 -15.57 -7.06
N VAL A 257 -9.50 -15.12 -6.00
CA VAL A 257 -8.30 -14.28 -6.11
C VAL A 257 -7.02 -15.11 -6.00
N LEU A 258 -6.90 -15.99 -5.01
CA LEU A 258 -5.65 -16.69 -4.70
C LEU A 258 -5.47 -17.98 -5.52
N TRP A 259 -6.56 -18.63 -5.94
CA TRP A 259 -6.45 -19.85 -6.72
C TRP A 259 -5.78 -19.64 -8.08
N PRO A 260 -6.15 -18.62 -8.90
CA PRO A 260 -5.44 -18.33 -10.13
C PRO A 260 -3.95 -18.05 -9.92
N GLU A 261 -3.61 -17.32 -8.85
CA GLU A 261 -2.22 -17.05 -8.50
C GLU A 261 -1.45 -18.32 -8.15
N HIS A 262 -2.05 -19.19 -7.35
CA HIS A 262 -1.45 -20.47 -6.99
C HIS A 262 -1.19 -21.35 -8.21
N VAL A 263 -2.17 -21.44 -9.11
CA VAL A 263 -2.04 -22.25 -10.33
C VAL A 263 -0.93 -21.73 -11.25
N LEU A 264 -0.85 -20.40 -11.43
CA LEU A 264 0.16 -19.78 -12.30
C LEU A 264 1.56 -19.79 -11.70
N SER A 265 1.69 -19.64 -10.37
CA SER A 265 2.98 -19.62 -9.69
C SER A 265 3.57 -21.01 -9.42
N ARG A 266 2.74 -22.06 -9.46
CA ARG A 266 3.15 -23.41 -9.05
C ARG A 266 4.35 -23.97 -9.82
N ASN A 267 4.43 -23.66 -11.12
CA ASN A 267 5.49 -24.16 -12.01
C ASN A 267 6.50 -23.05 -12.38
N ASP A 268 6.42 -21.88 -11.75
CA ASP A 268 7.32 -20.76 -12.02
C ASP A 268 8.41 -20.68 -10.95
N GLU A 269 9.63 -21.06 -11.31
CA GLU A 269 10.79 -21.03 -10.41
C GLU A 269 11.04 -19.63 -9.85
N VAL A 270 10.86 -18.58 -10.66
CA VAL A 270 11.04 -17.19 -10.23
C VAL A 270 10.02 -16.82 -9.16
N SER A 271 8.75 -17.21 -9.34
CA SER A 271 7.71 -16.94 -8.33
C SER A 271 7.97 -17.68 -7.01
N GLN A 272 8.51 -18.89 -7.07
CA GLN A 272 8.82 -19.68 -5.87
C GLN A 272 10.03 -19.12 -5.10
N THR A 273 11.04 -18.64 -5.81
CA THR A 273 12.28 -18.12 -5.22
C THR A 273 12.20 -16.65 -4.84
N PHE A 274 11.22 -15.89 -5.35
CA PHE A 274 11.16 -14.43 -5.22
C PHE A 274 11.28 -13.95 -3.77
N LEU A 275 10.37 -14.37 -2.89
CA LEU A 275 10.37 -13.94 -1.48
C LEU A 275 11.60 -14.46 -0.71
N PRO A 276 12.01 -15.73 -0.81
CA PRO A 276 13.25 -16.18 -0.16
C PRO A 276 14.49 -15.41 -0.60
N THR A 277 14.65 -15.14 -1.90
CA THR A 277 15.77 -14.34 -2.43
C THR A 277 15.72 -12.92 -1.90
N MET A 278 14.54 -12.28 -1.92
CA MET A 278 14.37 -10.92 -1.39
C MET A 278 14.81 -10.82 0.07
N LEU A 279 14.33 -11.75 0.91
CA LEU A 279 14.73 -11.81 2.33
C LEU A 279 16.24 -12.02 2.51
N PHE A 280 16.87 -12.81 1.64
CA PHE A 280 18.30 -13.04 1.68
C PHE A 280 19.09 -11.78 1.28
N VAL A 281 18.75 -11.14 0.17
CA VAL A 281 19.53 -9.98 -0.31
C VAL A 281 19.29 -8.71 0.53
N ILE A 282 18.07 -8.48 1.02
CA ILE A 282 17.77 -7.33 1.89
C ILE A 282 18.48 -7.43 3.24
N HIS A 283 18.66 -8.66 3.77
CA HIS A 283 19.33 -8.91 5.05
C HIS A 283 20.77 -9.45 4.88
N ALA A 284 21.37 -9.23 3.72
CA ALA A 284 22.66 -9.81 3.35
C ALA A 284 23.80 -9.47 4.31
N ASP A 285 23.82 -8.26 4.87
CA ASP A 285 24.80 -7.83 5.87
C ASP A 285 24.73 -8.67 7.17
N LEU A 286 23.52 -8.89 7.68
CA LEU A 286 23.30 -9.68 8.89
C LEU A 286 23.52 -11.18 8.63
N ILE A 287 23.15 -11.65 7.43
CA ILE A 287 23.39 -13.03 7.00
C ILE A 287 24.89 -13.29 6.87
N ARG A 288 25.65 -12.39 6.24
CA ARG A 288 27.11 -12.44 6.16
C ARG A 288 27.75 -12.55 7.54
N ASP A 289 27.34 -11.67 8.45
CA ASP A 289 27.90 -11.66 9.82
C ASP A 289 27.54 -12.93 10.58
N GLN A 290 26.35 -13.53 10.34
CA GLN A 290 25.97 -14.81 10.91
C GLN A 290 26.78 -15.97 10.32
N MET A 291 27.02 -15.97 8.99
CA MET A 291 27.90 -16.98 8.37
C MET A 291 29.31 -16.91 8.93
N ALA A 292 29.86 -15.71 9.14
CA ALA A 292 31.17 -15.53 9.76
C ALA A 292 31.23 -16.11 11.18
N ALA A 293 30.21 -15.88 12.00
CA ALA A 293 30.11 -16.43 13.34
C ALA A 293 30.04 -17.97 13.32
N ASP A 294 29.19 -18.53 12.44
CA ASP A 294 29.04 -19.98 12.28
C ASP A 294 30.32 -20.67 11.85
N LEU A 295 31.07 -20.07 10.94
CA LEU A 295 32.38 -20.57 10.49
C LEU A 295 33.43 -20.51 11.60
N LYS A 296 33.45 -19.44 12.40
CA LYS A 296 34.37 -19.26 13.53
C LYS A 296 34.09 -20.26 14.65
N GLU A 297 32.82 -20.47 14.98
CA GLU A 297 32.41 -21.35 16.09
C GLU A 297 32.33 -22.83 15.71
N ASN A 298 32.66 -23.20 14.48
CA ASN A 298 32.51 -24.56 13.94
C ASN A 298 31.08 -25.12 14.16
N ALA A 299 30.07 -24.27 13.93
CA ALA A 299 28.67 -24.63 14.15
C ALA A 299 28.29 -25.88 13.33
N SER A 300 27.50 -26.79 13.92
CA SER A 300 26.91 -27.90 13.17
C SER A 300 25.81 -27.36 12.24
N LEU A 301 26.07 -27.43 10.94
CA LEU A 301 25.20 -26.88 9.89
C LEU A 301 24.82 -27.96 8.87
N PRO A 302 23.67 -27.82 8.19
CA PRO A 302 23.29 -28.77 7.14
C PRO A 302 24.03 -28.55 5.81
N PHE A 303 25.08 -27.73 5.80
CA PHE A 303 25.88 -27.37 4.62
C PHE A 303 27.34 -27.70 4.86
N ALA A 304 28.07 -28.13 3.79
CA ALA A 304 29.49 -28.37 3.84
C ALA A 304 30.25 -27.06 4.17
N ARG A 305 31.20 -27.14 5.08
CA ARG A 305 31.97 -25.99 5.59
C ARG A 305 32.66 -25.21 4.47
N ASP A 306 33.39 -25.94 3.61
CA ASP A 306 34.18 -25.36 2.52
C ASP A 306 33.27 -24.64 1.50
N TRP A 307 32.06 -25.18 1.28
CA TRP A 307 31.04 -24.53 0.44
C TRP A 307 30.54 -23.25 1.10
N LEU A 308 30.23 -23.30 2.38
CA LEU A 308 29.74 -22.12 3.11
C LEU A 308 30.79 -21.00 3.17
N GLU A 309 32.10 -21.36 3.30
CA GLU A 309 33.18 -20.39 3.27
C GLU A 309 33.30 -19.68 1.90
N ARG A 310 33.11 -20.42 0.80
CA ARG A 310 33.04 -19.82 -0.54
C ARG A 310 31.85 -18.86 -0.68
N VAL A 311 30.67 -19.27 -0.22
CA VAL A 311 29.44 -18.42 -0.26
C VAL A 311 29.63 -17.15 0.59
N TYR A 312 30.21 -17.30 1.81
CA TYR A 312 30.50 -16.15 2.67
C TYR A 312 31.48 -15.18 2.00
N THR A 313 32.54 -15.68 1.40
CA THR A 313 33.57 -14.86 0.72
C THR A 313 32.97 -14.12 -0.47
N ALA A 314 32.14 -14.80 -1.29
CA ALA A 314 31.44 -14.20 -2.41
C ALA A 314 30.46 -13.13 -1.94
N LEU A 315 29.61 -13.44 -0.96
CA LEU A 315 28.63 -12.50 -0.41
C LEU A 315 29.29 -11.25 0.16
N ASN A 316 30.37 -11.41 0.93
CA ASN A 316 31.13 -10.28 1.49
C ASN A 316 31.75 -9.40 0.39
N ALA A 317 32.35 -10.01 -0.62
CA ALA A 317 32.93 -9.28 -1.74
C ALA A 317 31.87 -8.48 -2.53
N GLU A 318 30.67 -9.06 -2.70
CA GLU A 318 29.59 -8.42 -3.44
C GLU A 318 28.92 -7.27 -2.67
N ILE A 319 28.76 -7.39 -1.37
CA ILE A 319 28.29 -6.27 -0.52
C ILE A 319 29.24 -5.07 -0.70
N VAL A 320 30.57 -5.29 -0.59
CA VAL A 320 31.56 -4.22 -0.77
C VAL A 320 31.52 -3.62 -2.18
N LYS A 321 31.40 -4.46 -3.22
CA LYS A 321 31.25 -3.98 -4.61
C LYS A 321 30.00 -3.12 -4.80
N SER A 322 28.88 -3.51 -4.19
CA SER A 322 27.62 -2.76 -4.31
C SER A 322 27.71 -1.38 -3.68
N GLU A 323 28.43 -1.24 -2.55
CA GLU A 323 28.67 0.06 -1.91
C GLU A 323 29.52 0.98 -2.81
N ILE A 324 30.53 0.42 -3.50
CA ILE A 324 31.41 1.19 -4.40
C ILE A 324 30.68 1.60 -5.68
N LYS A 325 29.89 0.70 -6.28
CA LYS A 325 29.23 0.93 -7.56
C LYS A 325 28.01 1.85 -7.44
N TYR A 326 27.25 1.75 -6.34
CA TYR A 326 26.00 2.49 -6.12
C TYR A 326 25.98 3.19 -4.76
N PRO A 327 26.91 4.12 -4.48
CA PRO A 327 27.00 4.77 -3.18
C PRO A 327 25.72 5.56 -2.89
N GLY A 328 25.08 5.27 -1.76
CA GLY A 328 23.87 5.97 -1.30
C GLY A 328 22.59 5.63 -2.04
N HIS A 329 22.55 4.60 -2.90
CA HIS A 329 21.32 4.14 -3.55
C HIS A 329 20.31 3.60 -2.53
N TYR A 330 20.78 2.85 -1.52
CA TYR A 330 20.00 2.40 -0.36
C TYR A 330 20.67 2.89 0.94
N PRO A 331 20.51 4.18 1.31
CA PRO A 331 21.25 4.78 2.41
C PRO A 331 20.99 4.12 3.77
N SER A 332 19.79 3.57 3.99
CA SER A 332 19.45 2.88 5.23
C SER A 332 20.07 1.50 5.35
N LEU A 333 20.35 0.83 4.23
CA LEU A 333 20.99 -0.49 4.17
C LEU A 333 22.50 -0.40 4.11
N LYS A 334 23.05 0.69 3.55
CA LYS A 334 24.48 0.92 3.26
C LYS A 334 25.08 0.02 2.18
N PHE A 335 24.28 -0.73 1.44
CA PHE A 335 24.65 -1.52 0.27
C PHE A 335 23.44 -1.62 -0.65
N ASP A 336 23.63 -2.04 -1.89
CA ASP A 336 22.57 -2.18 -2.87
C ASP A 336 22.11 -3.65 -3.00
N PRO A 337 20.92 -4.03 -2.47
CA PRO A 337 20.41 -5.39 -2.56
C PRO A 337 20.02 -5.79 -4.00
N GLU A 338 19.68 -4.82 -4.87
CA GLU A 338 19.36 -5.12 -6.28
C GLU A 338 20.62 -5.56 -7.02
N TYR A 339 21.79 -5.02 -6.68
CA TYR A 339 23.07 -5.48 -7.18
C TYR A 339 23.32 -6.95 -6.88
N LEU A 340 23.06 -7.37 -5.63
CA LEU A 340 23.24 -8.76 -5.19
C LEU A 340 22.26 -9.72 -5.87
N TRP A 341 21.18 -9.21 -6.42
CA TRP A 341 20.15 -10.02 -7.08
C TRP A 341 20.28 -10.07 -8.60
N PHE A 342 20.33 -8.91 -9.24
CA PHE A 342 20.09 -8.78 -10.69
C PHE A 342 21.37 -8.62 -11.51
N GLU A 343 22.49 -8.30 -10.90
CA GLU A 343 23.74 -8.13 -11.66
C GLU A 343 24.19 -9.49 -12.24
N PRO A 344 24.65 -9.52 -13.50
CA PRO A 344 25.23 -10.74 -14.08
C PRO A 344 26.40 -11.27 -13.24
N GLY A 345 26.30 -12.52 -12.79
CA GLY A 345 27.31 -13.13 -11.90
C GLY A 345 27.17 -12.76 -10.42
N SER A 346 26.06 -12.11 -10.01
CA SER A 346 25.74 -11.85 -8.61
C SER A 346 25.66 -13.13 -7.78
N ILE A 347 25.78 -12.98 -6.45
CA ILE A 347 25.67 -14.12 -5.52
C ILE A 347 24.34 -14.87 -5.70
N SER A 348 23.25 -14.19 -5.95
CA SER A 348 21.94 -14.83 -6.23
C SER A 348 22.02 -15.67 -7.50
N THR A 349 22.61 -15.15 -8.58
CA THR A 349 22.81 -15.88 -9.83
C THR A 349 23.75 -17.07 -9.67
N GLN A 350 24.82 -16.93 -8.89
CA GLN A 350 25.75 -18.01 -8.59
C GLN A 350 25.07 -19.15 -7.82
N LEU A 351 24.33 -18.82 -6.76
CA LEU A 351 23.59 -19.81 -5.98
C LEU A 351 22.52 -20.52 -6.81
N HIS A 352 21.80 -19.81 -7.68
CA HIS A 352 20.86 -20.45 -8.61
C HIS A 352 21.55 -21.49 -9.51
N ARG A 353 22.73 -21.19 -10.02
CA ARG A 353 23.51 -22.13 -10.84
C ARG A 353 24.01 -23.32 -10.03
N GLU A 354 24.50 -23.11 -8.81
CA GLU A 354 25.01 -24.18 -7.94
C GLU A 354 23.92 -25.15 -7.49
N PHE A 355 22.75 -24.64 -7.17
CA PHE A 355 21.60 -25.48 -6.82
C PHE A 355 20.89 -26.08 -8.06
N GLY A 356 21.19 -25.56 -9.26
CA GLY A 356 20.56 -26.00 -10.52
C GLY A 356 19.04 -25.90 -10.44
N HIS A 357 18.34 -26.96 -10.86
CA HIS A 357 16.88 -27.00 -10.80
C HIS A 357 16.30 -27.36 -9.42
N ASN A 358 17.13 -27.47 -8.39
CA ASN A 358 16.66 -27.76 -7.03
C ASN A 358 16.23 -26.47 -6.31
N VAL A 359 15.16 -25.85 -6.82
CA VAL A 359 14.56 -24.63 -6.26
C VAL A 359 14.21 -24.78 -4.78
N SER A 360 13.76 -25.97 -4.37
CA SER A 360 13.40 -26.25 -2.98
C SER A 360 14.60 -26.14 -2.02
N ALA A 361 15.75 -26.67 -2.43
CA ALA A 361 16.98 -26.60 -1.64
C ALA A 361 17.52 -25.16 -1.56
N LEU A 362 17.47 -24.40 -2.67
CA LEU A 362 17.84 -22.99 -2.70
C LEU A 362 16.96 -22.15 -1.75
N CYS A 363 15.64 -22.33 -1.83
CA CYS A 363 14.70 -21.67 -0.92
C CYS A 363 14.93 -22.06 0.55
N ALA A 364 15.27 -23.32 0.82
CA ALA A 364 15.60 -23.79 2.16
C ALA A 364 16.87 -23.12 2.69
N PHE A 365 17.90 -22.96 1.87
CA PHE A 365 19.14 -22.25 2.23
C PHE A 365 18.86 -20.78 2.59
N TYR A 366 18.14 -20.05 1.74
CA TYR A 366 17.81 -18.65 2.00
C TYR A 366 17.00 -18.46 3.28
N ARG A 367 15.94 -19.28 3.47
CA ARG A 367 15.12 -19.27 4.68
C ARG A 367 15.90 -19.65 5.93
N PHE A 368 16.80 -20.64 5.82
CA PHE A 368 17.64 -21.07 6.94
C PHE A 368 18.45 -19.92 7.49
N TYR A 369 19.19 -19.19 6.64
CA TYR A 369 20.00 -18.07 7.10
C TYR A 369 19.19 -16.87 7.56
N TYR A 370 18.08 -16.54 6.89
CA TYR A 370 17.17 -15.51 7.34
C TYR A 370 16.66 -15.78 8.77
N TRP A 371 16.12 -16.97 9.04
CA TRP A 371 15.63 -17.31 10.38
C TRP A 371 16.75 -17.49 11.40
N ARG A 372 17.95 -17.90 10.97
CA ARG A 372 19.11 -18.01 11.82
C ARG A 372 19.57 -16.64 12.33
N THR A 373 19.53 -15.58 11.50
CA THR A 373 19.80 -14.21 11.95
C THR A 373 18.80 -13.76 13.01
N TRP A 374 17.50 -14.05 12.85
CA TRP A 374 16.49 -13.76 13.88
C TRP A 374 16.76 -14.48 15.20
N ARG A 375 17.25 -15.72 15.13
CA ARG A 375 17.55 -16.53 16.33
C ARG A 375 18.79 -16.06 17.08
N TYR A 376 19.84 -15.69 16.39
CA TYR A 376 21.14 -15.40 17.00
C TYR A 376 21.47 -13.91 17.08
N GLN A 377 20.83 -13.06 16.25
CA GLN A 377 21.03 -11.61 16.22
C GLN A 377 19.69 -10.84 16.27
N PRO A 378 18.73 -11.17 17.18
CA PRO A 378 17.38 -10.60 17.16
C PRO A 378 17.37 -9.08 17.34
N LEU A 379 18.25 -8.53 18.16
CA LEU A 379 18.33 -7.09 18.39
C LEU A 379 18.81 -6.33 17.14
N ARG A 380 19.78 -6.86 16.42
CA ARG A 380 20.28 -6.26 15.16
C ARG A 380 19.22 -6.31 14.07
N GLN A 381 18.49 -7.43 13.95
CA GLN A 381 17.34 -7.55 13.05
C GLN A 381 16.26 -6.54 13.40
N LEU A 382 15.89 -6.44 14.67
CA LEU A 382 14.91 -5.46 15.14
C LEU A 382 15.37 -4.02 14.87
N GLN A 383 16.64 -3.71 15.13
CA GLN A 383 17.23 -2.41 14.85
C GLN A 383 17.15 -2.06 13.35
N LYS A 384 17.47 -3.02 12.47
CA LYS A 384 17.37 -2.85 11.02
C LYS A 384 15.93 -2.56 10.58
N VAL A 385 14.97 -3.39 11.01
CA VAL A 385 13.55 -3.19 10.70
C VAL A 385 13.05 -1.86 11.23
N THR A 386 13.43 -1.47 12.46
CA THR A 386 13.03 -0.19 13.07
C THR A 386 13.64 0.99 12.31
N SER A 387 14.90 0.89 11.90
CA SER A 387 15.57 1.91 11.08
C SER A 387 14.84 2.10 9.74
N GLN A 388 14.51 1.02 9.04
CA GLN A 388 13.70 1.04 7.83
C GLN A 388 12.33 1.68 8.08
N PHE A 389 11.63 1.21 9.11
CA PHE A 389 10.30 1.69 9.46
C PHE A 389 10.28 3.18 9.79
N SER A 390 11.36 3.71 10.40
CA SER A 390 11.48 5.12 10.75
C SER A 390 11.51 6.05 9.53
N ILE A 391 11.92 5.58 8.36
CA ILE A 391 11.95 6.36 7.10
C ILE A 391 10.56 6.90 6.76
N TYR A 392 9.50 6.13 7.10
CA TYR A 392 8.12 6.55 6.84
C TYR A 392 7.68 7.75 7.69
N TYR A 393 8.27 7.92 8.86
CA TYR A 393 7.82 8.91 9.84
C TYR A 393 8.75 10.11 9.97
N PHE A 394 10.04 9.95 9.74
CA PHE A 394 11.03 10.98 10.10
C PHE A 394 12.04 11.25 8.97
N PRO A 395 12.47 12.54 8.80
CA PRO A 395 12.03 13.77 9.51
C PRO A 395 10.69 14.31 9.00
N LYS A 396 10.19 13.83 7.88
CA LYS A 396 8.90 14.17 7.26
C LYS A 396 8.33 12.95 6.54
N CYS A 397 7.02 12.79 6.57
CA CYS A 397 6.37 11.65 5.92
C CYS A 397 6.56 11.69 4.39
N PRO A 398 7.27 10.73 3.79
CA PRO A 398 7.56 10.73 2.36
C PRO A 398 6.36 10.31 1.48
N ALA A 399 5.24 9.88 2.08
CA ALA A 399 4.00 9.65 1.35
C ALA A 399 3.46 10.94 0.70
N TYR A 400 3.86 12.10 1.22
CA TYR A 400 3.50 13.42 0.71
C TYR A 400 4.65 14.02 -0.11
N SER A 401 4.80 13.58 -1.35
CA SER A 401 5.80 14.14 -2.25
C SER A 401 5.39 15.56 -2.70
N ALA A 402 6.20 16.56 -2.32
CA ALA A 402 5.98 17.98 -2.66
C ALA A 402 6.91 18.43 -3.80
N MET A 403 7.13 17.57 -4.80
CA MET A 403 7.98 17.91 -5.95
C MET A 403 7.46 19.18 -6.67
N LYS A 404 8.37 20.03 -7.14
CA LYS A 404 7.99 21.23 -7.88
C LYS A 404 7.67 20.90 -9.34
N ILE A 405 8.54 20.13 -9.96
CA ILE A 405 8.46 19.73 -11.36
C ILE A 405 8.47 18.22 -11.42
N TRP A 406 7.56 17.65 -12.20
CA TRP A 406 7.62 16.24 -12.55
C TRP A 406 8.49 16.08 -13.81
N PRO A 407 9.61 15.35 -13.74
CA PRO A 407 10.51 15.16 -14.88
C PRO A 407 9.91 14.13 -15.87
N LEU A 408 8.84 14.53 -16.55
CA LEU A 408 8.09 13.65 -17.45
C LEU A 408 8.94 13.22 -18.64
N LEU A 409 9.74 14.14 -19.18
CA LEU A 409 10.70 13.87 -20.27
C LEU A 409 11.67 12.75 -19.88
N ASP A 410 12.31 12.86 -18.70
CA ASP A 410 13.25 11.84 -18.21
C ASP A 410 12.55 10.50 -17.96
N SER A 411 11.26 10.55 -17.56
CA SER A 411 10.46 9.36 -17.34
C SER A 411 10.20 8.62 -18.65
N TYR A 412 9.84 9.32 -19.73
CA TYR A 412 9.66 8.72 -21.06
C TYR A 412 10.97 8.31 -21.70
N HIS A 413 12.06 9.05 -21.49
CA HIS A 413 13.38 8.63 -21.96
C HIS A 413 13.81 7.28 -21.36
N ARG A 414 13.62 7.12 -20.05
CA ARG A 414 13.85 5.82 -19.39
C ARG A 414 12.89 4.75 -19.88
N ALA A 415 11.61 5.08 -20.10
CA ALA A 415 10.63 4.15 -20.65
C ALA A 415 11.02 3.64 -22.05
N ALA A 416 11.44 4.52 -22.94
CA ALA A 416 11.95 4.15 -24.25
C ALA A 416 13.14 3.19 -24.14
N THR A 417 14.12 3.53 -23.30
CA THR A 417 15.27 2.65 -23.02
C THR A 417 14.84 1.28 -22.54
N CYS A 418 13.86 1.19 -21.61
CA CYS A 418 13.34 -0.08 -21.12
C CYS A 418 12.66 -0.90 -22.23
N LEU A 419 11.82 -0.28 -23.07
CA LEU A 419 11.15 -0.97 -24.17
C LEU A 419 12.15 -1.55 -25.18
N HIS A 420 13.17 -0.76 -25.54
CA HIS A 420 14.21 -1.21 -26.49
C HIS A 420 15.16 -2.27 -25.89
N SER A 421 15.34 -2.32 -24.58
CA SER A 421 16.23 -3.30 -23.91
C SER A 421 15.65 -4.72 -23.88
N VAL A 422 14.31 -4.90 -23.97
CA VAL A 422 13.64 -6.20 -23.90
C VAL A 422 13.46 -6.79 -25.29
N GLU A 423 14.29 -7.77 -25.64
CA GLU A 423 14.25 -8.44 -26.96
C GLU A 423 12.90 -9.07 -27.27
N ASP A 424 12.27 -9.73 -26.29
CA ASP A 424 10.96 -10.36 -26.48
C ASP A 424 9.86 -9.34 -26.76
N TYR A 425 9.93 -8.14 -26.18
CA TYR A 425 9.00 -7.06 -26.49
C TYR A 425 9.16 -6.62 -27.95
N ARG A 426 10.40 -6.44 -28.42
CA ARG A 426 10.70 -6.08 -29.83
C ARG A 426 10.19 -7.14 -30.81
N LYS A 427 10.31 -8.43 -30.48
CA LYS A 427 9.74 -9.52 -31.31
C LYS A 427 8.21 -9.43 -31.37
N ILE A 428 7.55 -9.19 -30.23
CA ILE A 428 6.10 -9.05 -30.18
C ILE A 428 5.63 -7.81 -30.95
N SER A 429 6.35 -6.69 -30.88
CA SER A 429 5.99 -5.47 -31.61
C SER A 429 5.99 -5.65 -33.14
N THR A 430 6.72 -6.62 -33.68
CA THR A 430 6.64 -6.93 -35.12
C THR A 430 5.35 -7.63 -35.52
N SER A 431 4.66 -8.30 -34.61
CA SER A 431 3.42 -9.07 -34.86
C SER A 431 2.17 -8.39 -34.30
N LEU A 432 2.30 -7.49 -33.34
CA LEU A 432 1.19 -6.77 -32.70
C LEU A 432 1.32 -5.26 -32.96
N PRO A 433 0.53 -4.69 -33.91
CA PRO A 433 0.62 -3.27 -34.28
C PRO A 433 0.52 -2.32 -33.08
N ALA A 434 -0.39 -2.59 -32.13
CA ALA A 434 -0.55 -1.78 -30.93
C ALA A 434 0.74 -1.68 -30.08
N ALA A 435 1.55 -2.73 -30.04
CA ALA A 435 2.83 -2.70 -29.33
C ALA A 435 3.88 -1.90 -30.08
N ALA A 436 3.87 -1.93 -31.42
CA ALA A 436 4.72 -1.10 -32.25
C ALA A 436 4.35 0.39 -32.12
N ASP A 437 3.06 0.71 -32.17
CA ASP A 437 2.57 2.08 -32.00
C ASP A 437 2.92 2.63 -30.62
N PHE A 438 2.76 1.84 -29.56
CA PHE A 438 3.13 2.23 -28.21
C PHE A 438 4.63 2.53 -28.08
N MET A 439 5.50 1.73 -28.69
CA MET A 439 6.94 1.98 -28.71
C MET A 439 7.27 3.29 -29.45
N ALA A 440 6.69 3.48 -30.65
CA ALA A 440 6.91 4.70 -31.45
C ALA A 440 6.41 5.98 -30.73
N GLN A 441 5.25 5.92 -30.06
CA GLN A 441 4.74 7.04 -29.26
C GLN A 441 5.64 7.33 -28.05
N THR A 442 6.12 6.29 -27.35
CA THR A 442 7.04 6.45 -26.23
C THR A 442 8.35 7.11 -26.67
N ASP A 443 8.90 6.73 -27.84
CA ASP A 443 10.10 7.35 -28.42
C ASP A 443 9.88 8.83 -28.77
N SER A 444 8.71 9.18 -29.32
CA SER A 444 8.31 10.55 -29.59
C SER A 444 8.21 11.38 -28.31
N LEU A 445 7.57 10.83 -27.26
CA LEU A 445 7.44 11.50 -25.96
C LEU A 445 8.78 11.61 -25.20
N ALA A 446 9.71 10.70 -25.43
CA ALA A 446 11.07 10.79 -24.89
C ALA A 446 11.83 12.01 -25.42
N GLN A 447 11.39 12.62 -26.54
CA GLN A 447 11.98 13.82 -27.11
C GLN A 447 11.20 15.11 -26.80
N ASN A 448 9.86 14.99 -26.66
CA ASN A 448 8.95 16.13 -26.66
C ASN A 448 7.92 16.14 -25.52
N ALA A 449 8.15 15.39 -24.44
CA ALA A 449 7.18 15.37 -23.33
C ALA A 449 7.08 16.76 -22.64
N PRO A 450 5.87 17.19 -22.24
CA PRO A 450 5.66 18.49 -21.62
C PRO A 450 6.28 18.56 -20.21
N ILE A 451 6.65 19.78 -19.78
CA ILE A 451 7.03 20.06 -18.40
C ILE A 451 5.76 20.21 -17.56
N VAL A 452 5.67 19.46 -16.49
CA VAL A 452 4.52 19.47 -15.58
C VAL A 452 4.93 20.08 -14.24
N GLU A 453 4.30 21.19 -13.89
CA GLU A 453 4.52 21.85 -12.59
C GLU A 453 3.35 21.57 -11.63
N GLN A 454 3.69 21.24 -10.39
CA GLN A 454 2.69 21.11 -9.33
C GLN A 454 2.27 22.49 -8.80
N PRO A 455 0.95 22.76 -8.65
CA PRO A 455 0.46 24.03 -8.12
C PRO A 455 1.07 24.37 -6.77
N ARG A 456 1.47 25.63 -6.57
CA ARG A 456 2.14 26.09 -5.35
C ARG A 456 1.34 25.80 -4.07
N LEU A 457 0.02 26.00 -4.10
CA LEU A 457 -0.84 25.75 -2.94
C LEU A 457 -0.86 24.28 -2.55
N VAL A 458 -0.91 23.37 -3.54
CA VAL A 458 -0.85 21.93 -3.30
C VAL A 458 0.49 21.53 -2.67
N ARG A 459 1.61 22.09 -3.18
CA ARG A 459 2.94 21.83 -2.59
C ARG A 459 3.04 22.28 -1.14
N ILE A 460 2.51 23.48 -0.82
CA ILE A 460 2.48 23.98 0.56
C ILE A 460 1.66 23.04 1.44
N ALA A 461 0.46 22.64 1.00
CA ALA A 461 -0.39 21.71 1.74
C ALA A 461 0.33 20.38 1.99
N LEU A 462 0.93 19.77 0.95
CA LEU A 462 1.69 18.53 1.08
C LEU A 462 2.89 18.67 2.03
N THR A 463 3.60 19.80 1.98
CA THR A 463 4.73 20.05 2.89
C THR A 463 4.27 20.16 4.35
N VAL A 464 3.18 20.89 4.60
CA VAL A 464 2.59 21.01 5.95
C VAL A 464 2.13 19.65 6.47
N LEU A 465 1.47 18.86 5.63
CA LEU A 465 1.02 17.53 5.98
C LEU A 465 2.21 16.58 6.24
N ALA A 466 3.25 16.65 5.42
CA ALA A 466 4.44 15.82 5.57
C ALA A 466 5.17 16.07 6.89
N VAL A 467 5.37 17.34 7.25
CA VAL A 467 6.04 17.74 8.50
C VAL A 467 5.12 17.50 9.71
N GLY A 468 3.84 17.79 9.56
CA GLY A 468 2.83 17.63 10.62
C GLY A 468 2.43 16.18 10.90
N TYR A 469 2.77 15.22 10.03
CA TYR A 469 2.26 13.85 10.14
C TYR A 469 2.60 13.21 11.49
N LEU A 470 3.88 13.10 11.82
CA LEU A 470 4.32 12.46 13.05
C LEU A 470 3.84 13.20 14.33
N PRO A 471 3.99 14.54 14.46
CA PRO A 471 3.48 15.26 15.63
C PRO A 471 1.97 15.08 15.86
N TRP A 472 1.16 15.15 14.79
CA TRP A 472 -0.28 14.98 14.92
C TRP A 472 -0.66 13.55 15.27
N LEU A 473 0.04 12.59 14.70
CA LEU A 473 -0.16 11.17 15.00
C LEU A 473 0.16 10.86 16.46
N LEU A 474 1.31 11.31 16.97
CA LEU A 474 1.71 11.14 18.37
C LEU A 474 0.72 11.80 19.32
N ALA A 475 0.31 13.05 19.05
CA ALA A 475 -0.71 13.72 19.84
C ALA A 475 -2.03 12.93 19.87
N ALA A 476 -2.49 12.43 18.71
CA ALA A 476 -3.71 11.67 18.63
C ALA A 476 -3.60 10.28 19.30
N MET A 477 -2.44 9.63 19.26
CA MET A 477 -2.19 8.37 19.98
C MET A 477 -2.21 8.59 21.50
N ILE A 478 -1.56 9.64 22.00
CA ILE A 478 -1.58 10.01 23.43
C ILE A 478 -3.01 10.33 23.87
N LEU A 479 -3.74 11.13 23.09
CA LEU A 479 -5.14 11.45 23.38
C LEU A 479 -6.02 10.20 23.35
N SER A 480 -5.80 9.28 22.40
CA SER A 480 -6.53 8.02 22.34
C SER A 480 -6.31 7.18 23.60
N ALA A 481 -5.06 7.04 24.03
CA ALA A 481 -4.72 6.34 25.28
C ALA A 481 -5.40 6.99 26.49
N PHE A 482 -5.38 8.32 26.58
CA PHE A 482 -6.05 9.06 27.64
C PHE A 482 -7.57 8.87 27.64
N ILE A 483 -8.22 8.89 26.45
CA ILE A 483 -9.66 8.67 26.31
C ILE A 483 -10.06 7.25 26.75
N PHE A 484 -9.26 6.26 26.44
CA PHE A 484 -9.51 4.88 26.88
C PHE A 484 -9.31 4.72 28.38
N TRP A 485 -8.37 5.43 28.99
CA TRP A 485 -8.08 5.35 30.44
C TRP A 485 -9.14 6.07 31.29
N LYS A 486 -9.46 7.35 30.99
CA LYS A 486 -10.33 8.21 31.85
C LYS A 486 -11.81 8.21 31.47
N SER A 487 -12.34 7.21 31.02
CA SER A 487 -13.46 7.05 30.11
C SER A 487 -14.87 7.21 30.65
N ALA A 488 -15.12 7.92 31.72
CA ALA A 488 -16.52 8.16 32.13
C ALA A 488 -17.26 9.16 31.21
N ARG A 489 -16.56 10.01 30.48
CA ARG A 489 -17.15 11.22 29.93
C ARG A 489 -17.70 11.19 28.51
N ARG A 490 -17.19 10.39 27.56
CA ARG A 490 -17.73 10.35 26.18
C ARG A 490 -17.52 9.03 25.46
N LYS A 491 -18.55 8.20 25.39
CA LYS A 491 -18.55 6.96 24.58
C LYS A 491 -18.19 7.20 23.11
N GLN A 492 -18.55 8.36 22.56
CA GLN A 492 -18.34 8.70 21.14
C GLN A 492 -16.88 8.99 20.80
N LEU A 493 -16.13 9.66 21.69
CA LEU A 493 -14.70 9.89 21.47
C LEU A 493 -13.89 8.60 21.47
N ARG A 494 -14.39 7.54 22.12
CA ARG A 494 -13.75 6.22 22.03
C ARG A 494 -13.83 5.63 20.63
N TRP A 495 -14.95 5.81 19.93
CA TRP A 495 -15.03 5.39 18.53
C TRP A 495 -14.05 6.16 17.66
N LEU A 496 -13.97 7.48 17.80
CA LEU A 496 -13.01 8.28 17.05
C LEU A 496 -11.56 7.89 17.37
N ALA A 497 -11.24 7.69 18.66
CA ALA A 497 -9.93 7.19 19.09
C ALA A 497 -9.63 5.79 18.51
N ALA A 498 -10.61 4.88 18.50
CA ALA A 498 -10.45 3.55 17.90
C ALA A 498 -10.23 3.63 16.39
N LEU A 499 -10.92 4.53 15.68
CA LEU A 499 -10.72 4.76 14.24
C LEU A 499 -9.34 5.35 13.93
N VAL A 500 -8.85 6.27 14.76
CA VAL A 500 -7.47 6.78 14.66
C VAL A 500 -6.47 5.65 14.82
N LEU A 501 -6.59 4.84 15.88
CA LEU A 501 -5.71 3.69 16.11
C LEU A 501 -5.80 2.66 14.99
N PHE A 502 -6.99 2.41 14.45
CA PHE A 502 -7.18 1.53 13.29
C PHE A 502 -6.44 2.07 12.07
N GLY A 503 -6.60 3.37 11.73
CA GLY A 503 -5.90 4.00 10.62
C GLY A 503 -4.38 3.99 10.79
N CYS A 504 -3.88 4.26 12.01
CA CYS A 504 -2.46 4.16 12.34
C CYS A 504 -1.94 2.74 12.12
N SER A 505 -2.66 1.72 12.63
CA SER A 505 -2.27 0.32 12.47
C SER A 505 -2.33 -0.14 11.02
N TYR A 506 -3.30 0.35 10.25
CA TYR A 506 -3.44 0.06 8.82
C TYR A 506 -2.23 0.56 8.03
N ASN A 507 -1.80 1.80 8.25
CA ASN A 507 -0.59 2.34 7.64
C ASN A 507 0.68 1.66 8.13
N ALA A 508 0.82 1.50 9.45
CA ALA A 508 1.98 0.89 10.05
C ALA A 508 2.22 -0.55 9.56
N SER A 509 1.15 -1.33 9.37
CA SER A 509 1.26 -2.72 8.92
C SER A 509 1.85 -2.86 7.51
N SER A 510 1.42 -2.03 6.56
CA SER A 510 1.97 -2.04 5.21
C SER A 510 3.42 -1.51 5.16
N CYS A 511 3.75 -0.49 5.97
CA CYS A 511 5.13 -0.02 6.13
C CYS A 511 6.03 -1.07 6.77
N LEU A 512 5.51 -1.79 7.77
CA LEU A 512 6.26 -2.85 8.46
C LEU A 512 6.61 -4.01 7.50
N GLU A 513 5.66 -4.39 6.66
CA GLU A 513 5.93 -5.40 5.63
C GLU A 513 7.02 -4.92 4.68
N GLY A 514 6.91 -3.66 4.16
CA GLY A 514 7.95 -3.06 3.34
C GLY A 514 9.31 -2.98 4.02
N ALA A 515 9.36 -2.72 5.33
CA ALA A 515 10.59 -2.66 6.13
C ALA A 515 11.24 -4.04 6.35
N ILE A 516 10.47 -5.12 6.34
CA ILE A 516 10.95 -6.48 6.56
C ILE A 516 11.37 -7.13 5.24
N VAL A 517 10.53 -7.03 4.21
CA VAL A 517 10.69 -7.77 2.95
C VAL A 517 11.46 -6.96 1.90
N ASN A 518 11.35 -5.63 1.95
CA ASN A 518 11.94 -4.70 1.00
C ASN A 518 12.78 -3.63 1.71
N SER A 519 12.98 -2.49 1.04
CA SER A 519 13.51 -1.28 1.66
C SER A 519 12.57 -0.11 1.43
N LEU A 520 12.31 0.66 2.50
CA LEU A 520 11.55 1.92 2.40
C LEU A 520 12.38 3.08 1.80
N ASP A 521 13.66 2.87 1.48
CA ASP A 521 14.41 3.78 0.61
C ASP A 521 13.78 3.85 -0.79
N VAL A 522 13.08 2.80 -1.23
CA VAL A 522 12.35 2.77 -2.49
C VAL A 522 11.02 3.51 -2.35
N HIS A 523 10.99 4.75 -2.79
CA HIS A 523 9.92 5.72 -2.59
C HIS A 523 8.52 5.23 -3.01
N ARG A 524 8.43 4.37 -4.04
CA ARG A 524 7.17 3.78 -4.52
C ARG A 524 6.41 2.96 -3.48
N TYR A 525 7.12 2.35 -2.52
CA TYR A 525 6.49 1.57 -1.44
C TYR A 525 5.76 2.44 -0.43
N ILE A 526 6.12 3.71 -0.37
CA ILE A 526 5.57 4.66 0.57
C ILE A 526 4.44 5.47 -0.08
N THR A 527 4.65 5.94 -1.30
CA THR A 527 3.71 6.87 -1.97
C THR A 527 2.36 6.22 -2.30
N VAL A 528 2.33 4.91 -2.55
CA VAL A 528 1.08 4.14 -2.74
C VAL A 528 0.15 4.23 -1.53
N GLN A 529 0.68 4.54 -0.34
CA GLN A 529 -0.07 4.63 0.91
C GLN A 529 -0.64 6.03 1.18
N MET A 530 -0.44 7.00 0.29
CA MET A 530 -0.84 8.39 0.50
C MET A 530 -2.33 8.52 0.91
N TYR A 531 -3.21 7.71 0.33
CA TYR A 531 -4.64 7.73 0.68
C TYR A 531 -4.88 7.40 2.16
N ALA A 532 -4.36 6.27 2.65
CA ALA A 532 -4.57 5.84 4.03
C ALA A 532 -3.85 6.76 5.02
N THR A 533 -2.66 7.27 4.64
CA THR A 533 -1.89 8.26 5.41
C THR A 533 -2.71 9.53 5.61
N LEU A 534 -3.28 10.04 4.53
CA LEU A 534 -4.10 11.26 4.55
C LEU A 534 -5.36 11.09 5.39
N LEU A 535 -6.09 9.98 5.20
CA LEU A 535 -7.29 9.69 6.00
C LEU A 535 -6.96 9.60 7.48
N THR A 536 -5.87 8.91 7.84
CA THR A 536 -5.40 8.76 9.23
C THR A 536 -5.04 10.11 9.85
N GLN A 537 -4.33 10.95 9.10
CA GLN A 537 -3.93 12.29 9.58
C GLN A 537 -5.14 13.21 9.80
N PHE A 538 -6.13 13.16 8.92
CA PHE A 538 -7.35 13.94 9.08
C PHE A 538 -8.22 13.41 10.24
N LEU A 539 -8.26 12.10 10.47
CA LEU A 539 -8.87 11.52 11.67
C LEU A 539 -8.16 11.99 12.96
N ALA A 540 -6.83 12.00 12.96
CA ALA A 540 -6.02 12.51 14.07
C ALA A 540 -6.32 13.98 14.34
N LEU A 541 -6.37 14.81 13.29
CA LEU A 541 -6.73 16.22 13.40
C LEU A 541 -8.16 16.40 13.95
N TRP A 542 -9.12 15.62 13.49
CA TRP A 542 -10.48 15.68 14.01
C TRP A 542 -10.53 15.33 15.49
N LEU A 543 -9.84 14.27 15.95
CA LEU A 543 -9.76 13.90 17.37
C LEU A 543 -9.16 15.02 18.21
N ILE A 544 -8.08 15.66 17.75
CA ILE A 544 -7.44 16.78 18.43
C ILE A 544 -8.41 17.98 18.55
N LEU A 545 -9.13 18.31 17.47
CA LEU A 545 -10.11 19.39 17.46
C LEU A 545 -11.26 19.12 18.44
N GLU A 546 -11.81 17.90 18.46
CA GLU A 546 -12.85 17.49 19.42
C GLU A 546 -12.39 17.70 20.86
N PHE A 547 -11.17 17.27 21.17
CA PHE A 547 -10.60 17.39 22.51
C PHE A 547 -10.40 18.85 22.92
N ILE A 548 -9.90 19.71 22.02
CA ILE A 548 -9.72 21.15 22.28
C ILE A 548 -11.08 21.83 22.51
N LEU A 549 -12.08 21.53 21.70
CA LEU A 549 -13.41 22.14 21.83
C LEU A 549 -14.08 21.71 23.14
N GLU A 550 -13.93 20.45 23.54
CA GLU A 550 -14.42 19.95 24.82
C GLU A 550 -13.77 20.68 26.01
N ALA A 551 -12.45 20.81 25.97
CA ALA A 551 -11.72 21.52 27.03
C ALA A 551 -12.17 22.99 27.17
N ARG A 552 -12.47 23.65 26.05
CA ARG A 552 -13.01 25.03 26.05
C ARG A 552 -14.41 25.11 26.64
N GLN A 553 -15.31 24.15 26.32
CA GLN A 553 -16.67 24.11 26.89
C GLN A 553 -16.63 23.93 28.41
N HIS A 554 -15.77 23.03 28.92
CA HIS A 554 -15.62 22.83 30.37
C HIS A 554 -15.15 24.09 31.09
N ARG A 555 -14.18 24.82 30.52
CA ARG A 555 -13.72 26.08 31.11
C ARG A 555 -14.83 27.13 31.20
N ARG A 556 -15.69 27.23 30.19
CA ARG A 556 -16.84 28.17 30.17
C ARG A 556 -17.95 27.78 31.13
N ALA A 557 -18.08 26.51 31.48
CA ALA A 557 -19.10 26.05 32.43
C ALA A 557 -18.66 26.20 33.90
N VAL A 558 -17.37 26.42 34.14
CA VAL A 558 -16.79 26.63 35.49
C VAL A 558 -16.64 28.11 35.83
N VAL A 559 -16.62 28.99 34.84
CA VAL A 559 -16.67 30.46 35.00
C VAL A 559 -18.13 30.93 34.94
#